data_1073e3859aba64df2114842b5491c1cd
#
_entry.id   1073e3859aba64df2114842b5491c1cd
#
_cell.length_a   1.000
_cell.length_b   1.000
_cell.length_c   1.000
_cell.angle_alpha   90.00
_cell.angle_beta   90.00
_cell.angle_gamma   90.00
#
_symmetry.space_group_name_H-M   'P 1'
#
loop_
_entity.id
_entity.type
_entity.pdbx_description
1 polymer ?
#
loop_
_entity_poly.entity_id
_entity_poly.type
_entity_poly.pdbx_seq_one_letter_code
_entity_poly.pdbx_strand_id
1 'polypeptide(L)'
;MNYIDIDSSQHELYDSWRKLYTVSFPIFEQRTQEQQEKAFSCADYHLVGYSEGDMFVGFISYWEFSSYRYIEHFAVHQGLRGRGYG
;
A
#
# COMPACT_ATOMS: atom_id res chain seq x y z
N MET A 1 -9.66 -8.93 -10.51
CA MET A 1 -8.75 -8.07 -9.72
C MET A 1 -7.81 -8.93 -8.91
N ASN A 2 -6.54 -8.61 -8.92
CA ASN A 2 -5.52 -9.37 -8.20
C ASN A 2 -5.06 -8.61 -6.97
N TYR A 3 -4.94 -9.35 -5.87
CA TYR A 3 -4.38 -8.82 -4.62
C TYR A 3 -2.95 -9.35 -4.52
N ILE A 4 -2.00 -8.46 -4.36
CA ILE A 4 -0.58 -8.80 -4.42
C ILE A 4 0.13 -8.23 -3.21
N ASP A 5 0.80 -9.10 -2.45
CA ASP A 5 1.61 -8.64 -1.31
C ASP A 5 2.87 -7.95 -1.83
N ILE A 6 3.07 -6.71 -1.40
CA ILE A 6 4.27 -5.96 -1.72
C ILE A 6 5.15 -6.03 -0.46
N ASP A 7 6.15 -6.88 -0.49
CA ASP A 7 6.89 -7.24 0.71
C ASP A 7 8.29 -6.61 0.80
N SER A 8 8.68 -5.86 -0.21
CA SER A 8 9.98 -5.19 -0.20
C SER A 8 10.03 -4.07 -1.24
N SER A 9 11.04 -3.23 -1.13
CA SER A 9 11.29 -2.18 -2.12
C SER A 9 11.80 -2.75 -3.44
N GLN A 10 12.12 -4.04 -3.49
CA GLN A 10 12.55 -4.72 -4.71
C GLN A 10 11.37 -5.31 -5.49
N HIS A 11 10.17 -5.30 -4.91
CA HIS A 11 8.99 -5.82 -5.57
C HIS A 11 8.65 -5.01 -6.81
N GLU A 12 8.20 -5.67 -7.88
CA GLU A 12 7.91 -5.01 -9.15
C GLU A 12 6.82 -3.93 -9.05
N LEU A 13 5.93 -4.04 -8.07
CA LEU A 13 4.86 -3.05 -7.87
C LEU A 13 5.23 -1.95 -6.88
N TYR A 14 6.43 -1.98 -6.31
CA TYR A 14 6.82 -1.00 -5.29
C TYR A 14 6.74 0.44 -5.82
N ASP A 15 7.26 0.66 -7.03
CA ASP A 15 7.27 2.02 -7.61
C ASP A 15 5.85 2.53 -7.87
N SER A 16 4.96 1.66 -8.36
CA SER A 16 3.56 2.04 -8.59
C SER A 16 2.87 2.38 -7.28
N TRP A 17 3.12 1.59 -6.24
CA TRP A 17 2.59 1.88 -4.91
C TRP A 17 3.13 3.21 -4.39
N ARG A 18 4.44 3.43 -4.51
CA ARG A 18 5.07 4.63 -3.98
C ARG A 18 4.50 5.89 -4.62
N LYS A 19 4.26 5.86 -5.93
CA LYS A 19 3.65 6.99 -6.63
C LYS A 19 2.28 7.33 -6.08
N LEU A 20 1.43 6.32 -5.90
CA LEU A 20 0.09 6.53 -5.36
C LEU A 20 0.16 7.01 -3.91
N TYR A 21 1.02 6.40 -3.12
CA TYR A 21 1.20 6.75 -1.71
C TYR A 21 1.59 8.22 -1.55
N THR A 22 2.56 8.69 -2.32
CA THR A 22 3.07 10.05 -2.17
C THR A 22 2.10 11.12 -2.62
N VAL A 23 1.18 10.82 -3.54
CA VAL A 23 0.16 11.78 -3.96
C VAL A 23 -1.11 11.69 -3.14
N SER A 24 -1.30 10.62 -2.36
CA SER A 24 -2.53 10.41 -1.61
C SER A 24 -2.47 10.91 -0.18
N PHE A 25 -1.27 11.11 0.37
CA PHE A 25 -1.12 11.50 1.77
C PHE A 25 -0.18 12.69 1.90
N PRO A 26 -0.42 13.60 2.87
CA PRO A 26 0.51 14.71 3.13
C PRO A 26 1.88 14.18 3.52
N ILE A 27 2.91 14.99 3.24
CA ILE A 27 4.29 14.57 3.47
C ILE A 27 4.55 14.16 4.92
N PHE A 28 3.90 14.81 5.87
CA PHE A 28 4.12 14.52 7.29
C PHE A 28 3.46 13.21 7.73
N GLU A 29 2.58 12.63 6.90
CA GLU A 29 1.97 11.32 7.16
C GLU A 29 2.71 10.21 6.44
N GLN A 30 3.67 10.54 5.59
CA GLN A 30 4.39 9.54 4.80
C GLN A 30 5.62 9.06 5.55
N ARG A 31 5.89 7.76 5.42
CA ARG A 31 7.17 7.22 5.84
C ARG A 31 8.24 7.62 4.84
N THR A 32 9.44 7.88 5.33
CA THR A 32 10.62 7.95 4.47
C THR A 32 10.89 6.56 3.90
N GLN A 33 11.75 6.47 2.90
CA GLN A 33 12.11 5.17 2.35
C GLN A 33 12.75 4.27 3.41
N GLU A 34 13.61 4.84 4.26
CA GLU A 34 14.22 4.08 5.34
C GLU A 34 13.18 3.53 6.32
N GLN A 35 12.21 4.35 6.68
CA GLN A 35 11.13 3.94 7.57
C GLN A 35 10.28 2.85 6.93
N GLN A 36 10.03 2.95 5.63
CA GLN A 36 9.26 1.92 4.92
C GLN A 36 10.02 0.60 4.87
N GLU A 37 11.33 0.65 4.69
CA GLU A 37 12.15 -0.57 4.74
C GLU A 37 12.07 -1.23 6.10
N LYS A 38 12.06 -0.44 7.16
CA LYS A 38 11.89 -0.97 8.53
C LYS A 38 10.53 -1.63 8.71
N ALA A 39 9.47 -1.01 8.16
CA ALA A 39 8.13 -1.59 8.22
C ALA A 39 8.10 -2.95 7.52
N PHE A 40 8.70 -3.06 6.34
CA PHE A 40 8.76 -4.34 5.61
C PHE A 40 9.46 -5.43 6.42
N SER A 41 10.38 -5.06 7.30
CA SER A 41 11.10 -6.04 8.12
C SER A 41 10.27 -6.57 9.29
N CYS A 42 9.12 -5.97 9.56
CA CYS A 42 8.24 -6.40 10.65
C CYS A 42 7.25 -7.43 10.15
N ALA A 43 7.17 -8.57 10.84
CA ALA A 43 6.26 -9.65 10.45
C ALA A 43 4.79 -9.25 10.51
N ASP A 44 4.46 -8.29 11.36
CA ASP A 44 3.08 -7.84 11.55
C ASP A 44 2.61 -6.83 10.50
N TYR A 45 3.52 -6.30 9.69
CA TYR A 45 3.18 -5.30 8.68
C TYR A 45 2.82 -5.97 7.36
N HIS A 46 1.75 -5.48 6.74
CA HIS A 46 1.28 -5.98 5.46
C HIS A 46 0.96 -4.82 4.53
N LEU A 47 1.45 -4.92 3.31
CA LEU A 47 1.11 -3.98 2.24
C LEU A 47 0.58 -4.79 1.08
N VAL A 48 -0.69 -4.56 0.73
CA VAL A 48 -1.37 -5.30 -0.33
C VAL A 48 -1.77 -4.33 -1.43
N GLY A 49 -1.26 -4.59 -2.62
CA GLY A 49 -1.65 -3.84 -3.81
C GLY A 49 -2.80 -4.54 -4.52
N TYR A 50 -3.62 -3.75 -5.18
CA TYR A 50 -4.70 -4.25 -6.03
C TYR A 50 -4.38 -3.87 -7.45
N SER A 51 -4.40 -4.84 -8.35
CA SER A 51 -4.20 -4.58 -9.77
C SER A 51 -5.29 -5.22 -10.59
N GLU A 52 -5.56 -4.64 -11.75
CA GLU A 52 -6.50 -5.19 -12.73
C GLU A 52 -5.81 -5.13 -14.08
N GLY A 53 -5.44 -6.30 -14.60
CA GLY A 53 -4.57 -6.35 -15.75
C GLY A 53 -3.24 -5.70 -15.41
N ASP A 54 -2.81 -4.75 -16.23
CA ASP A 54 -1.56 -4.02 -16.00
C ASP A 54 -1.74 -2.76 -15.18
N MET A 55 -2.98 -2.52 -14.71
CA MET A 55 -3.29 -1.28 -14.00
C MET A 55 -3.22 -1.48 -12.49
N PHE A 56 -2.43 -0.63 -11.82
CA PHE A 56 -2.40 -0.58 -10.37
C PHE A 56 -3.58 0.26 -9.89
N VAL A 57 -4.52 -0.37 -9.19
CA VAL A 57 -5.78 0.27 -8.80
C VAL A 57 -5.66 0.99 -7.46
N GLY A 58 -5.02 0.37 -6.51
CA GLY A 58 -4.94 0.93 -5.16
C GLY A 58 -4.21 0.00 -4.22
N PHE A 59 -4.23 0.35 -2.95
CA PHE A 59 -3.54 -0.47 -1.95
C PHE A 59 -4.16 -0.28 -0.57
N ILE A 60 -3.86 -1.24 0.31
CA ILE A 60 -4.12 -1.12 1.75
C ILE A 60 -2.86 -1.56 2.48
N SER A 61 -2.48 -0.81 3.51
CA SER A 61 -1.43 -1.26 4.42
C SER A 61 -2.02 -1.38 5.82
N TYR A 62 -1.65 -2.45 6.52
CA TYR A 62 -2.20 -2.71 7.82
C TYR A 62 -1.22 -3.49 8.68
N TRP A 63 -1.46 -3.42 9.98
CA TRP A 63 -0.70 -4.16 10.99
C TRP A 63 -1.61 -5.20 11.59
N GLU A 64 -1.13 -6.42 11.68
CA GLU A 64 -1.89 -7.53 12.23
C GLU A 64 -1.27 -7.97 13.55
N PHE A 65 -1.98 -7.70 14.64
CA PHE A 65 -1.55 -8.08 15.97
C PHE A 65 -2.39 -9.25 16.47
N SER A 66 -1.98 -9.86 17.57
CA SER A 66 -2.64 -11.06 18.08
C SER A 66 -4.12 -10.85 18.39
N SER A 67 -4.52 -9.65 18.80
CA SER A 67 -5.88 -9.38 19.24
C SER A 67 -6.64 -8.40 18.33
N TYR A 68 -5.98 -7.74 17.37
CA TYR A 68 -6.64 -6.78 16.50
C TYR A 68 -5.80 -6.49 15.25
N ARG A 69 -6.45 -5.85 14.27
CA ARG A 69 -5.78 -5.34 13.07
C ARG A 69 -5.92 -3.83 13.04
N TYR A 70 -4.88 -3.16 12.58
CA TYR A 70 -4.87 -1.71 12.45
C TYR A 70 -4.60 -1.34 10.99
N ILE A 71 -5.60 -0.72 10.34
CA ILE A 71 -5.45 -0.24 8.97
C ILE A 71 -4.78 1.12 9.05
N GLU A 72 -3.61 1.24 8.45
CA GLU A 72 -2.82 2.45 8.53
C GLU A 72 -3.04 3.38 7.32
N HIS A 73 -2.97 2.82 6.12
CA HIS A 73 -3.17 3.58 4.89
C HIS A 73 -4.03 2.80 3.92
N PHE A 74 -4.89 3.53 3.22
CA PHE A 74 -5.75 2.96 2.19
C PHE A 74 -5.94 4.02 1.12
N ALA A 75 -5.71 3.68 -0.14
CA ALA A 75 -5.93 4.61 -1.23
C ALA A 75 -6.28 3.88 -2.51
N VAL A 76 -7.15 4.51 -3.30
CA VAL A 76 -7.52 4.05 -4.64
C VAL A 76 -7.07 5.14 -5.61
N HIS A 77 -6.56 4.73 -6.75
CA HIS A 77 -6.10 5.67 -7.78
C HIS A 77 -7.22 6.65 -8.09
N GLN A 78 -6.89 7.94 -8.16
CA GLN A 78 -7.89 9.01 -8.26
C GLN A 78 -8.83 8.82 -9.45
N GLY A 79 -8.32 8.41 -10.59
CA GLY A 79 -9.13 8.18 -11.79
C GLY A 79 -10.09 7.00 -11.68
N LEU A 80 -9.97 6.20 -10.63
CA LEU A 80 -10.78 4.99 -10.45
C LEU A 80 -11.71 5.07 -9.26
N ARG A 81 -11.70 6.19 -8.55
CA ARG A 81 -12.59 6.38 -7.41
C ARG A 81 -14.04 6.41 -7.91
N GLY A 82 -14.92 5.78 -7.13
CA GLY A 82 -16.32 5.71 -7.49
C GLY A 82 -16.69 4.58 -8.42
N ARG A 83 -15.71 3.72 -8.78
CA ARG A 83 -15.96 2.56 -9.66
C ARG A 83 -16.11 1.26 -8.89
N GLY A 84 -16.32 1.33 -7.58
CA GLY A 84 -16.54 0.14 -6.77
C GLY A 84 -15.27 -0.55 -6.29
N TYR A 85 -14.11 0.08 -6.43
CA TYR A 85 -12.84 -0.49 -5.96
C TYR A 85 -12.57 -0.20 -4.48
N GLY A 86 -13.14 0.86 -3.98
CA GLY A 86 -12.96 1.25 -2.59
C GLY A 86 -13.99 0.61 -1.66
#